data_2274cde2909a01edd56776e4d14630b5
#
_entry.id   2274cde2909a01edd56776e4d14630b5
#
_cell.length_a   1.000
_cell.length_b   1.000
_cell.length_c   1.000
_cell.angle_alpha   90.00
_cell.angle_beta   90.00
_cell.angle_gamma   90.00
#
_symmetry.space_group_name_H-M   'P 1'
#
loop_
_entity.id
_entity.type
_entity.pdbx_description
1 polymer ?
#
loop_
_entity_poly.entity_id
_entity_poly.type
_entity_poly.pdbx_seq_one_letter_code
_entity_poly.pdbx_strand_id
1 'polypeptide(L)'
;MGTDRDSGYSEHGRTSRHSGTRRGHRAKRRTRRIVLGGGALATVAAATVAVTVASAGQYSGSAAGADHAVFVQGNELDGNTIHAFARGDDGKLKPAGTYETGGKGGDQIDAPTDSLASQGSLVYDDRSGMLLAVNAGSGTVTSFRVEGQRLKDRKVVSSGGEFPSSIAVHGKTAYVMNAGGEGSVQGFRITGKGLKPLKGSYRSLGLDNEDIPRFDTSPGEVDFTPDGRNLVVTTKGNNTVEVFPMKRNGLPAVAEPVVNESAGGVPFAISFDATGKRMLVAEAEKSTVTTYKVNRDGKLKVLQQPLANGQETLCWLERAGNYFYGGNTGNSTVSGYVMDKHGKLSLTNDVGIATPPSANSQGVIDLAVTEDEKFVYVQNAVSGTVDGFRVESDGALTKVTTAEDLPVFGESGMEGIAAV
;
A
#
# COMPACT_ATOMS: atom_id res chain seq x y z
N MET A 1 23.31 42.17 51.39
CA MET A 1 23.78 43.24 50.51
C MET A 1 23.18 42.93 49.18
N GLY A 2 22.05 43.42 48.79
CA GLY A 2 21.62 44.82 48.55
C GLY A 2 21.91 45.07 47.09
N THR A 3 21.13 45.46 46.21
CA THR A 3 19.87 46.24 46.07
C THR A 3 19.52 46.23 44.58
N ASP A 4 18.30 45.96 44.20
CA ASP A 4 17.22 46.88 43.86
C ASP A 4 17.44 47.81 42.67
N ARG A 5 16.44 47.77 41.79
CA ARG A 5 15.54 48.81 41.21
C ARG A 5 15.40 48.65 39.71
N ASP A 6 14.25 48.35 39.20
CA ASP A 6 12.91 48.99 39.13
C ASP A 6 12.85 50.16 38.15
N SER A 7 11.84 50.19 37.37
CA SER A 7 11.05 51.20 36.66
C SER A 7 10.86 50.90 35.17
N GLY A 8 9.69 50.81 34.60
CA GLY A 8 8.36 51.33 34.91
C GLY A 8 7.89 52.28 33.83
N TYR A 9 6.57 52.19 33.49
CA TYR A 9 5.73 53.13 32.72
C TYR A 9 5.73 53.03 31.20
N SER A 10 4.63 53.17 30.50
CA SER A 10 3.16 53.23 30.74
C SER A 10 2.48 53.45 29.39
N GLU A 11 1.28 52.88 29.28
CA GLU A 11 0.05 53.31 28.61
C GLU A 11 0.01 54.59 27.77
N HIS A 12 -0.72 54.48 26.70
CA HIS A 12 -1.91 55.27 26.25
C HIS A 12 -2.11 54.97 24.74
N GLY A 13 -3.18 54.41 24.22
CA GLY A 13 -4.58 54.75 24.38
C GLY A 13 -5.04 55.73 23.26
N ARG A 14 -5.84 55.23 22.31
CA ARG A 14 -7.07 55.88 21.90
C ARG A 14 -7.69 55.28 20.64
N THR A 15 -8.89 54.89 20.83
CA THR A 15 -10.02 54.68 19.91
C THR A 15 -10.20 55.79 18.86
N SER A 16 -10.56 55.45 17.62
CA SER A 16 -11.55 56.18 16.85
C SER A 16 -12.36 55.28 15.92
N ARG A 17 -13.65 55.21 16.23
CA ARG A 17 -14.71 54.79 15.32
C ARG A 17 -14.88 55.84 14.24
N HIS A 18 -15.03 55.43 12.97
CA HIS A 18 -15.82 56.19 12.01
C HIS A 18 -16.70 55.25 11.19
N SER A 19 -17.98 55.47 11.36
CA SER A 19 -19.09 55.02 10.55
C SER A 19 -19.16 55.82 9.23
N GLY A 20 -19.53 55.20 8.12
CA GLY A 20 -19.76 55.92 6.87
C GLY A 20 -20.35 55.06 5.76
N THR A 21 -21.65 54.91 5.82
CA THR A 21 -22.69 54.94 4.77
C THR A 21 -22.48 54.32 3.39
N ARG A 22 -23.44 53.48 3.09
CA ARG A 22 -23.92 52.96 1.80
C ARG A 22 -23.96 54.01 0.68
N ARG A 23 -23.55 53.63 -0.54
CA ARG A 23 -24.24 54.01 -1.78
C ARG A 23 -24.09 52.92 -2.83
N GLY A 24 -25.22 52.40 -3.28
CA GLY A 24 -25.33 51.53 -4.42
C GLY A 24 -25.20 52.26 -5.75
N HIS A 25 -24.63 51.61 -6.73
CA HIS A 25 -24.77 51.97 -8.13
C HIS A 25 -25.26 50.79 -8.94
N ARG A 26 -26.52 50.91 -9.31
CA ARG A 26 -27.18 50.19 -10.39
C ARG A 26 -26.56 50.66 -11.72
N ALA A 27 -25.97 49.80 -12.51
CA ALA A 27 -25.61 50.11 -13.89
C ALA A 27 -26.48 49.28 -14.84
N LYS A 28 -27.05 50.03 -15.77
CA LYS A 28 -28.10 49.68 -16.71
C LYS A 28 -27.60 48.70 -17.80
N ARG A 29 -28.47 47.75 -18.16
CA ARG A 29 -28.45 47.02 -19.43
C ARG A 29 -28.46 48.00 -20.61
N ARG A 30 -27.57 47.83 -21.56
CA ARG A 30 -27.67 48.34 -22.93
C ARG A 30 -27.70 47.19 -23.92
N THR A 31 -28.87 46.95 -24.42
CA THR A 31 -29.15 46.20 -25.63
C THR A 31 -28.59 46.96 -26.85
N ARG A 32 -27.76 46.39 -27.64
CA ARG A 32 -27.49 46.87 -29.01
C ARG A 32 -27.82 45.71 -29.98
N ARG A 33 -28.88 45.95 -30.74
CA ARG A 33 -29.18 45.26 -31.99
C ARG A 33 -28.15 45.72 -33.02
N ILE A 34 -27.59 44.79 -33.75
CA ILE A 34 -26.94 45.08 -35.04
C ILE A 34 -27.47 44.05 -36.06
N VAL A 35 -27.74 44.59 -37.19
CA VAL A 35 -28.49 44.13 -38.34
C VAL A 35 -27.69 43.11 -39.16
N LEU A 36 -28.42 42.22 -39.81
CA LEU A 36 -28.01 41.24 -40.80
C LEU A 36 -27.18 41.80 -41.96
N GLY A 37 -26.16 41.03 -42.33
CA GLY A 37 -25.47 41.16 -43.64
C GLY A 37 -24.92 39.80 -44.03
N GLY A 38 -25.32 39.36 -45.21
CA GLY A 38 -25.31 38.07 -45.84
C GLY A 38 -24.02 37.24 -45.97
N GLY A 39 -24.25 35.98 -46.06
CA GLY A 39 -23.74 35.05 -47.09
C GLY A 39 -22.32 34.55 -46.95
N ALA A 40 -22.16 33.33 -46.41
CA ALA A 40 -21.27 32.29 -46.98
C ALA A 40 -21.60 30.96 -46.33
N LEU A 41 -22.01 30.01 -47.13
CA LEU A 41 -22.10 28.59 -46.72
C LEU A 41 -20.69 28.06 -46.47
N ALA A 42 -20.39 27.80 -45.21
CA ALA A 42 -19.29 26.93 -44.82
C ALA A 42 -19.87 25.62 -44.32
N THR A 43 -19.70 24.56 -45.08
CA THR A 43 -19.98 23.17 -44.70
C THR A 43 -19.08 22.82 -43.52
N VAL A 44 -19.65 22.75 -42.34
CA VAL A 44 -18.98 22.15 -41.17
C VAL A 44 -19.11 20.63 -41.31
N ALA A 45 -18.00 20.01 -41.65
CA ALA A 45 -17.86 18.56 -41.54
C ALA A 45 -17.87 18.23 -40.02
N ALA A 46 -18.95 17.62 -39.56
CA ALA A 46 -19.00 17.03 -38.25
C ALA A 46 -18.06 15.82 -38.24
N ALA A 47 -16.89 15.98 -37.63
CA ALA A 47 -16.03 14.86 -37.26
C ALA A 47 -16.72 14.13 -36.09
N THR A 48 -17.45 13.07 -36.40
CA THR A 48 -17.84 12.08 -35.43
C THR A 48 -16.58 11.36 -34.97
N VAL A 49 -16.12 11.67 -33.76
CA VAL A 49 -15.15 10.83 -33.05
C VAL A 49 -15.89 9.54 -32.72
N ALA A 50 -15.65 8.52 -33.54
CA ALA A 50 -16.04 7.17 -33.21
C ALA A 50 -15.12 6.71 -32.06
N VAL A 51 -15.64 6.69 -30.83
CA VAL A 51 -15.06 5.92 -29.76
C VAL A 51 -15.15 4.46 -30.18
N THR A 52 -14.07 3.93 -30.71
CA THR A 52 -13.92 2.50 -30.90
C THR A 52 -13.79 1.89 -29.52
N VAL A 53 -14.93 1.39 -29.01
CA VAL A 53 -14.90 0.38 -27.96
C VAL A 53 -14.14 -0.80 -28.58
N ALA A 54 -12.89 -0.98 -28.15
CA ALA A 54 -12.13 -2.15 -28.50
C ALA A 54 -12.87 -3.35 -27.94
N SER A 55 -13.61 -4.04 -28.81
CA SER A 55 -14.15 -5.35 -28.50
C SER A 55 -12.99 -6.24 -28.10
N ALA A 56 -13.07 -6.84 -26.92
CA ALA A 56 -12.15 -7.86 -26.44
C ALA A 56 -11.98 -8.91 -27.54
N GLY A 57 -10.82 -8.85 -28.19
CA GLY A 57 -10.41 -9.87 -29.14
C GLY A 57 -10.36 -11.19 -28.39
N GLN A 58 -11.15 -12.15 -28.83
CA GLN A 58 -11.04 -13.53 -28.39
C GLN A 58 -9.65 -14.03 -28.81
N TYR A 59 -8.71 -13.98 -27.88
CA TYR A 59 -7.48 -14.76 -27.98
C TYR A 59 -7.84 -16.22 -27.66
N SER A 60 -8.25 -16.97 -28.68
CA SER A 60 -8.26 -18.42 -28.66
C SER A 60 -6.83 -18.92 -28.93
N GLY A 61 -6.04 -18.93 -27.86
CA GLY A 61 -4.74 -19.60 -27.81
C GLY A 61 -4.75 -20.47 -26.56
N SER A 62 -5.21 -21.71 -26.70
CA SER A 62 -5.05 -22.75 -25.71
C SER A 62 -3.54 -23.06 -25.60
N ALA A 63 -2.87 -22.35 -24.71
CA ALA A 63 -1.64 -22.87 -24.09
C ALA A 63 -2.11 -23.62 -22.82
N ALA A 64 -2.08 -24.93 -22.87
CA ALA A 64 -2.09 -25.75 -21.66
C ALA A 64 -0.79 -25.47 -20.91
N GLY A 65 -0.85 -24.66 -19.85
CA GLY A 65 0.28 -24.29 -19.02
C GLY A 65 -0.13 -23.15 -18.10
N ALA A 66 -0.34 -23.52 -16.86
CA ALA A 66 -0.35 -22.70 -15.67
C ALA A 66 -1.56 -21.77 -15.44
N ASP A 67 -2.28 -22.11 -14.38
CA ASP A 67 -3.25 -21.24 -13.71
C ASP A 67 -2.56 -20.12 -12.88
N HIS A 68 -1.31 -19.77 -13.19
CA HIS A 68 -0.50 -18.80 -12.45
C HIS A 68 -0.73 -17.38 -12.95
N ALA A 69 -0.80 -16.45 -12.03
CA ALA A 69 -1.02 -15.05 -12.33
C ALA A 69 -0.21 -14.11 -11.41
N VAL A 70 -0.01 -12.88 -11.88
CA VAL A 70 0.39 -11.76 -11.06
C VAL A 70 -0.67 -10.68 -11.22
N PHE A 71 -1.14 -10.15 -10.10
CA PHE A 71 -2.12 -9.08 -10.01
C PHE A 71 -1.45 -7.84 -9.45
N VAL A 72 -1.71 -6.70 -10.07
CA VAL A 72 -1.15 -5.40 -9.70
C VAL A 72 -2.29 -4.42 -9.52
N GLN A 73 -2.37 -3.76 -8.39
CA GLN A 73 -3.36 -2.72 -8.13
C GLN A 73 -2.91 -1.40 -8.75
N GLY A 74 -3.80 -0.74 -9.50
CA GLY A 74 -3.51 0.53 -10.16
C GLY A 74 -3.60 1.73 -9.24
N ASN A 75 -4.47 1.67 -8.23
CA ASN A 75 -4.73 2.74 -7.25
C ASN A 75 -5.20 4.08 -7.84
N GLU A 76 -5.84 4.07 -9.00
CA GLU A 76 -6.34 5.28 -9.66
C GLU A 76 -7.39 6.00 -8.81
N LEU A 77 -7.25 7.32 -8.68
CA LEU A 77 -8.08 8.14 -7.80
C LEU A 77 -9.54 8.23 -8.24
N ASP A 78 -9.81 8.12 -9.53
CA ASP A 78 -11.17 8.19 -10.08
C ASP A 78 -11.87 6.83 -10.14
N GLY A 79 -11.09 5.73 -10.13
CA GLY A 79 -11.61 4.37 -10.24
C GLY A 79 -10.51 3.33 -10.18
N ASN A 80 -10.24 2.77 -8.99
CA ASN A 80 -9.17 1.81 -8.74
C ASN A 80 -9.33 0.52 -9.57
N THR A 81 -8.25 0.04 -10.15
CA THR A 81 -8.23 -1.15 -11.02
C THR A 81 -7.22 -2.21 -10.54
N ILE A 82 -7.41 -3.43 -11.04
CA ILE A 82 -6.45 -4.53 -10.92
C ILE A 82 -6.00 -4.94 -12.31
N HIS A 83 -4.71 -4.83 -12.60
CA HIS A 83 -4.09 -5.34 -13.80
C HIS A 83 -3.67 -6.80 -13.57
N ALA A 84 -4.17 -7.69 -14.39
CA ALA A 84 -3.87 -9.12 -14.32
C ALA A 84 -2.86 -9.50 -15.42
N PHE A 85 -1.88 -10.31 -15.02
CA PHE A 85 -0.88 -10.88 -15.92
C PHE A 85 -0.91 -12.40 -15.83
N ALA A 86 -0.88 -13.08 -16.96
CA ALA A 86 -0.58 -14.50 -17.02
C ALA A 86 0.92 -14.70 -16.79
N ARG A 87 1.29 -15.54 -15.83
CA ARG A 87 2.67 -15.90 -15.52
C ARG A 87 3.03 -17.24 -16.15
N GLY A 88 4.04 -17.24 -17.00
CA GLY A 88 4.61 -18.50 -17.54
C GLY A 88 5.47 -19.24 -16.51
N ASP A 89 5.76 -20.51 -16.77
CA ASP A 89 6.68 -21.33 -15.94
C ASP A 89 8.11 -20.74 -15.90
N ASP A 90 8.47 -19.92 -16.87
CA ASP A 90 9.74 -19.19 -16.94
C ASP A 90 9.70 -17.85 -16.18
N GLY A 91 8.59 -17.54 -15.50
CA GLY A 91 8.37 -16.31 -14.73
C GLY A 91 8.00 -15.09 -15.56
N LYS A 92 7.89 -15.21 -16.90
CA LYS A 92 7.52 -14.09 -17.75
C LYS A 92 6.05 -13.73 -17.61
N LEU A 93 5.78 -12.42 -17.66
CA LEU A 93 4.44 -11.86 -17.56
C LEU A 93 3.90 -11.51 -18.95
N LYS A 94 2.60 -11.78 -19.16
CA LYS A 94 1.83 -11.35 -20.32
C LYS A 94 0.53 -10.71 -19.85
N PRO A 95 0.15 -9.50 -20.33
CA PRO A 95 -1.12 -8.89 -19.98
C PRO A 95 -2.31 -9.84 -20.20
N ALA A 96 -3.20 -9.93 -19.23
CA ALA A 96 -4.37 -10.84 -19.26
C ALA A 96 -5.69 -10.12 -19.05
N GLY A 97 -5.68 -8.87 -18.62
CA GLY A 97 -6.86 -8.03 -18.47
C GLY A 97 -6.74 -7.00 -17.37
N THR A 98 -7.70 -6.07 -17.35
CA THR A 98 -7.83 -5.06 -16.30
C THR A 98 -9.24 -5.14 -15.73
N TYR A 99 -9.38 -5.02 -14.42
CA TYR A 99 -10.62 -5.21 -13.69
C TYR A 99 -10.85 -4.03 -12.74
N GLU A 100 -11.98 -3.34 -12.90
CA GLU A 100 -12.38 -2.32 -11.95
C GLU A 100 -12.68 -2.93 -10.58
N THR A 101 -12.17 -2.34 -9.51
CA THR A 101 -12.48 -2.74 -8.13
C THR A 101 -13.90 -2.29 -7.72
N GLY A 102 -14.39 -1.19 -8.30
CA GLY A 102 -15.65 -0.54 -7.93
C GLY A 102 -15.51 0.41 -6.74
N GLY A 103 -14.28 0.73 -6.37
CA GLY A 103 -13.92 1.79 -5.43
C GLY A 103 -12.90 2.74 -6.06
N LYS A 104 -12.32 3.61 -5.25
CA LYS A 104 -11.34 4.61 -5.66
C LYS A 104 -10.03 4.36 -4.94
N GLY A 105 -8.92 4.56 -5.64
CA GLY A 105 -7.61 4.68 -5.05
C GLY A 105 -7.48 5.90 -4.14
N GLY A 106 -6.37 6.03 -3.48
CA GLY A 106 -6.10 7.14 -2.57
C GLY A 106 -4.66 7.60 -2.67
N ASP A 107 -4.41 8.81 -2.20
CA ASP A 107 -3.08 9.38 -2.16
C ASP A 107 -2.89 10.08 -0.81
N GLN A 108 -1.87 9.65 -0.06
CA GLN A 108 -1.56 10.23 1.25
C GLN A 108 -0.91 11.60 1.08
N ILE A 109 -1.15 12.48 2.04
CA ILE A 109 -0.58 13.84 2.03
C ILE A 109 0.95 13.74 2.03
N ASP A 110 1.56 14.47 1.08
CA ASP A 110 3.01 14.56 0.89
C ASP A 110 3.71 13.21 0.60
N ALA A 111 3.00 12.20 0.12
CA ALA A 111 3.60 10.94 -0.31
C ALA A 111 4.60 11.17 -1.46
N PRO A 112 5.87 10.72 -1.33
CA PRO A 112 6.89 11.03 -2.33
C PRO A 112 6.92 10.06 -3.52
N THR A 113 6.45 8.82 -3.34
CA THR A 113 6.55 7.75 -4.34
C THR A 113 5.47 6.67 -4.17
N ASP A 114 5.04 6.42 -2.93
CA ASP A 114 4.07 5.38 -2.56
C ASP A 114 2.82 6.06 -2.00
N SER A 115 1.75 6.04 -2.76
CA SER A 115 0.52 6.76 -2.44
C SER A 115 -0.21 6.22 -1.21
N LEU A 116 -0.06 4.94 -0.86
CA LEU A 116 -0.65 4.34 0.34
C LEU A 116 0.34 4.19 1.49
N ALA A 117 1.63 4.31 1.21
CA ALA A 117 2.74 4.18 2.16
C ALA A 117 2.59 2.95 3.07
N SER A 118 2.29 1.79 2.47
CA SER A 118 1.96 0.56 3.18
C SER A 118 2.29 -0.70 2.38
N GLN A 119 2.45 -1.84 3.08
CA GLN A 119 2.50 -3.17 2.48
C GLN A 119 1.16 -3.87 2.64
N GLY A 120 0.81 -4.73 1.68
CA GLY A 120 -0.38 -5.58 1.77
C GLY A 120 -1.69 -4.90 1.37
N SER A 121 -1.67 -3.91 0.48
CA SER A 121 -2.88 -3.28 -0.07
C SER A 121 -3.65 -4.20 -1.01
N LEU A 122 -2.97 -5.19 -1.61
CA LEU A 122 -3.52 -6.25 -2.45
C LEU A 122 -3.06 -7.61 -1.94
N VAL A 123 -3.97 -8.48 -1.54
CA VAL A 123 -3.66 -9.79 -0.95
C VAL A 123 -4.45 -10.91 -1.61
N TYR A 124 -3.76 -11.97 -2.02
CA TYR A 124 -4.39 -13.22 -2.44
C TYR A 124 -4.42 -14.21 -1.28
N ASP A 125 -5.59 -14.76 -1.00
CA ASP A 125 -5.78 -15.85 -0.05
C ASP A 125 -6.01 -17.17 -0.81
N ASP A 126 -5.00 -18.00 -0.88
CA ASP A 126 -4.97 -19.30 -1.56
C ASP A 126 -6.07 -20.25 -1.08
N ARG A 127 -6.34 -20.23 0.21
CA ARG A 127 -7.35 -21.07 0.86
C ARG A 127 -8.76 -20.79 0.37
N SER A 128 -9.12 -19.52 0.17
CA SER A 128 -10.44 -19.11 -0.32
C SER A 128 -10.47 -18.90 -1.82
N GLY A 129 -9.33 -18.80 -2.48
CA GLY A 129 -9.21 -18.42 -3.89
C GLY A 129 -9.66 -16.97 -4.14
N MET A 130 -9.48 -16.09 -3.14
CA MET A 130 -9.91 -14.70 -3.24
C MET A 130 -8.75 -13.74 -3.28
N LEU A 131 -8.85 -12.76 -4.18
CA LEU A 131 -8.04 -11.56 -4.20
C LEU A 131 -8.80 -10.45 -3.46
N LEU A 132 -8.14 -9.81 -2.50
CA LEU A 132 -8.66 -8.71 -1.69
C LEU A 132 -7.86 -7.46 -1.99
N ALA A 133 -8.54 -6.34 -2.28
CA ALA A 133 -7.92 -5.07 -2.62
C ALA A 133 -8.53 -3.94 -1.78
N VAL A 134 -7.71 -3.06 -1.24
CA VAL A 134 -8.17 -1.82 -0.60
C VAL A 134 -8.56 -0.79 -1.66
N ASN A 135 -9.52 0.07 -1.33
CA ASN A 135 -9.85 1.27 -2.10
C ASN A 135 -9.79 2.45 -1.13
N ALA A 136 -8.61 3.02 -0.98
CA ALA A 136 -8.30 3.98 0.07
C ALA A 136 -9.19 5.23 0.00
N GLY A 137 -9.36 5.80 -1.19
CA GLY A 137 -10.13 7.02 -1.39
C GLY A 137 -11.64 6.87 -1.24
N SER A 138 -12.17 5.62 -1.21
CA SER A 138 -13.60 5.37 -0.98
C SER A 138 -13.90 4.62 0.33
N GLY A 139 -12.91 4.37 1.18
CA GLY A 139 -13.09 3.70 2.47
C GLY A 139 -13.67 2.27 2.33
N THR A 140 -13.31 1.55 1.26
CA THR A 140 -13.88 0.23 0.94
C THR A 140 -12.81 -0.81 0.67
N VAL A 141 -13.22 -2.08 0.72
CA VAL A 141 -12.42 -3.24 0.31
C VAL A 141 -13.19 -4.05 -0.71
N THR A 142 -12.51 -4.45 -1.75
CA THR A 142 -13.07 -5.31 -2.79
C THR A 142 -12.54 -6.71 -2.68
N SER A 143 -13.39 -7.70 -2.86
CA SER A 143 -13.01 -9.10 -3.02
C SER A 143 -13.41 -9.60 -4.40
N PHE A 144 -12.51 -10.37 -5.02
CA PHE A 144 -12.74 -11.11 -6.25
C PHE A 144 -12.50 -12.59 -6.03
N ARG A 145 -13.20 -13.43 -6.78
CA ARG A 145 -12.79 -14.82 -6.96
C ARG A 145 -11.74 -14.88 -8.07
N VAL A 146 -10.65 -15.57 -7.81
CA VAL A 146 -9.59 -15.81 -8.79
C VAL A 146 -9.87 -17.13 -9.53
N GLU A 147 -9.84 -17.10 -10.87
CA GLU A 147 -9.89 -18.26 -11.74
C GLU A 147 -8.77 -18.16 -12.78
N GLY A 148 -7.58 -18.71 -12.45
CA GLY A 148 -6.34 -18.47 -13.19
C GLY A 148 -6.02 -16.96 -13.19
N GLN A 149 -5.84 -16.37 -14.35
CA GLN A 149 -5.61 -14.92 -14.49
C GLN A 149 -6.89 -14.07 -14.54
N ARG A 150 -8.09 -14.66 -14.29
CA ARG A 150 -9.36 -13.96 -14.36
C ARG A 150 -9.91 -13.64 -12.98
N LEU A 151 -10.44 -12.43 -12.81
CA LEU A 151 -11.13 -11.99 -11.61
C LEU A 151 -12.64 -12.00 -11.85
N LYS A 152 -13.40 -12.64 -10.95
CA LYS A 152 -14.85 -12.78 -11.01
C LYS A 152 -15.52 -12.44 -9.69
N ASP A 153 -16.83 -12.35 -9.69
CA ASP A 153 -17.69 -12.22 -8.51
C ASP A 153 -17.31 -11.03 -7.61
N ARG A 154 -16.93 -9.88 -8.21
CA ARG A 154 -16.60 -8.65 -7.50
C ARG A 154 -17.61 -8.31 -6.41
N LYS A 155 -17.16 -8.09 -5.18
CA LYS A 155 -17.94 -7.59 -4.05
C LYS A 155 -17.19 -6.48 -3.34
N VAL A 156 -17.87 -5.38 -3.11
CA VAL A 156 -17.35 -4.20 -2.40
C VAL A 156 -18.04 -4.10 -1.05
N VAL A 157 -17.27 -3.87 0.01
CA VAL A 157 -17.76 -3.63 1.37
C VAL A 157 -17.03 -2.44 1.98
N SER A 158 -17.65 -1.73 2.93
CA SER A 158 -16.95 -0.72 3.72
C SER A 158 -15.79 -1.36 4.49
N SER A 159 -14.64 -0.70 4.53
CA SER A 159 -13.48 -1.11 5.33
C SER A 159 -13.71 -0.97 6.84
N GLY A 160 -14.69 -0.15 7.23
CA GLY A 160 -15.02 0.13 8.63
C GLY A 160 -14.22 1.28 9.25
N GLY A 161 -13.49 2.03 8.44
CA GLY A 161 -12.72 3.23 8.81
C GLY A 161 -12.34 4.04 7.58
N GLU A 162 -11.51 5.05 7.77
CA GLU A 162 -11.04 5.95 6.72
C GLU A 162 -9.69 5.47 6.16
N PHE A 163 -9.50 5.63 4.86
CA PHE A 163 -8.27 5.36 4.14
C PHE A 163 -7.70 3.95 4.41
N PRO A 164 -8.38 2.84 4.02
CA PRO A 164 -7.83 1.49 4.13
C PRO A 164 -6.56 1.36 3.28
N SER A 165 -5.50 0.76 3.86
CA SER A 165 -4.19 0.69 3.23
C SER A 165 -3.54 -0.70 3.25
N SER A 166 -3.93 -1.59 4.18
CA SER A 166 -3.31 -2.91 4.32
C SER A 166 -4.34 -3.96 4.76
N ILE A 167 -4.14 -5.20 4.32
CA ILE A 167 -5.02 -6.35 4.60
C ILE A 167 -4.18 -7.52 5.09
N ALA A 168 -4.54 -8.09 6.23
CA ALA A 168 -4.00 -9.36 6.73
C ALA A 168 -5.03 -10.47 6.64
N VAL A 169 -4.60 -11.68 6.31
CA VAL A 169 -5.48 -12.86 6.26
C VAL A 169 -4.92 -14.00 7.09
N HIS A 170 -5.74 -14.57 7.96
CA HIS A 170 -5.45 -15.83 8.62
C HIS A 170 -6.69 -16.71 8.73
N GLY A 171 -6.62 -17.90 8.14
CA GLY A 171 -7.73 -18.84 8.11
C GLY A 171 -8.95 -18.28 7.37
N LYS A 172 -10.06 -18.07 8.08
CA LYS A 172 -11.29 -17.48 7.53
C LYS A 172 -11.51 -16.05 8.00
N THR A 173 -10.48 -15.38 8.47
CA THR A 173 -10.56 -14.04 9.01
C THR A 173 -9.59 -13.14 8.26
N ALA A 174 -10.08 -11.98 7.81
CA ALA A 174 -9.27 -10.91 7.30
C ALA A 174 -9.36 -9.72 8.25
N TYR A 175 -8.28 -8.96 8.39
CA TYR A 175 -8.27 -7.66 9.02
C TYR A 175 -7.82 -6.61 8.03
N VAL A 176 -8.51 -5.49 8.02
CA VAL A 176 -8.19 -4.32 7.22
C VAL A 176 -7.68 -3.25 8.16
N MET A 177 -6.53 -2.69 7.85
CA MET A 177 -5.98 -1.52 8.50
C MET A 177 -6.46 -0.27 7.77
N ASN A 178 -7.06 0.65 8.51
CA ASN A 178 -7.48 1.96 8.02
C ASN A 178 -6.50 2.99 8.59
N ALA A 179 -5.87 3.75 7.73
CA ALA A 179 -4.78 4.65 8.09
C ALA A 179 -5.26 6.05 8.50
N GLY A 180 -6.46 6.45 8.08
CA GLY A 180 -7.03 7.77 8.36
C GLY A 180 -7.61 7.91 9.75
N GLY A 181 -7.77 9.18 10.20
CA GLY A 181 -8.29 9.52 11.52
C GLY A 181 -7.44 8.96 12.66
N GLU A 182 -8.06 8.41 13.68
CA GLU A 182 -7.34 7.75 14.79
C GLU A 182 -6.62 6.44 14.38
N GLY A 183 -6.69 6.06 13.11
CA GLY A 183 -6.24 4.77 12.63
C GLY A 183 -7.04 3.62 13.25
N SER A 184 -7.25 2.54 12.52
CA SER A 184 -7.98 1.41 13.07
C SER A 184 -7.70 0.10 12.36
N VAL A 185 -8.05 -1.01 13.01
CA VAL A 185 -8.18 -2.31 12.36
C VAL A 185 -9.61 -2.81 12.47
N GLN A 186 -10.18 -3.30 11.37
CA GLN A 186 -11.51 -3.89 11.29
C GLN A 186 -11.43 -5.31 10.77
N GLY A 187 -11.98 -6.26 11.51
CA GLY A 187 -12.02 -7.67 11.12
C GLY A 187 -13.21 -8.02 10.25
N PHE A 188 -13.00 -8.98 9.39
CA PHE A 188 -13.99 -9.56 8.49
C PHE A 188 -13.94 -11.09 8.51
N ARG A 189 -15.07 -11.72 8.24
CA ARG A 189 -15.15 -13.14 7.93
C ARG A 189 -15.08 -13.31 6.42
N ILE A 190 -14.13 -14.10 5.93
CA ILE A 190 -14.06 -14.54 4.54
C ILE A 190 -15.12 -15.61 4.32
N THR A 191 -15.97 -15.42 3.32
CA THR A 191 -17.07 -16.32 2.95
C THR A 191 -17.02 -16.60 1.46
N GLY A 192 -17.66 -17.65 0.96
CA GLY A 192 -17.76 -17.90 -0.48
C GLY A 192 -18.47 -16.79 -1.29
N LYS A 193 -18.98 -15.74 -0.60
CA LYS A 193 -19.64 -14.58 -1.21
C LYS A 193 -18.87 -13.26 -0.97
N GLY A 194 -17.61 -13.31 -0.56
CA GLY A 194 -16.79 -12.16 -0.22
C GLY A 194 -16.70 -11.91 1.29
N LEU A 195 -16.28 -10.71 1.66
CA LEU A 195 -16.04 -10.29 3.04
C LEU A 195 -17.35 -9.94 3.75
N LYS A 196 -17.44 -10.33 5.03
CA LYS A 196 -18.55 -9.96 5.92
C LYS A 196 -17.96 -9.36 7.21
N PRO A 197 -18.34 -8.13 7.62
CA PRO A 197 -17.83 -7.51 8.83
C PRO A 197 -18.00 -8.42 10.07
N LEU A 198 -16.95 -8.54 10.86
CA LEU A 198 -16.92 -9.32 12.10
C LEU A 198 -17.29 -8.40 13.27
N LYS A 199 -18.50 -8.57 13.82
CA LYS A 199 -18.98 -7.72 14.87
C LYS A 199 -18.08 -7.76 16.12
N GLY A 200 -17.71 -6.58 16.63
CA GLY A 200 -16.87 -6.44 17.82
C GLY A 200 -15.36 -6.61 17.57
N SER A 201 -14.92 -6.59 16.30
CA SER A 201 -13.51 -6.71 15.91
C SER A 201 -12.79 -5.37 15.75
N TYR A 202 -13.53 -4.27 15.60
CA TYR A 202 -12.93 -2.93 15.48
C TYR A 202 -12.02 -2.62 16.67
N ARG A 203 -10.83 -2.08 16.36
CA ARG A 203 -9.91 -1.52 17.36
C ARG A 203 -9.29 -0.25 16.80
N SER A 204 -9.26 0.80 17.63
CA SER A 204 -8.49 2.01 17.36
C SER A 204 -7.00 1.72 17.55
N LEU A 205 -6.15 2.41 16.76
CA LEU A 205 -4.70 2.44 16.92
C LEU A 205 -4.26 3.68 17.74
N GLY A 206 -5.20 4.59 18.06
CA GLY A 206 -4.90 5.80 18.84
C GLY A 206 -3.98 6.78 18.13
N LEU A 207 -3.97 6.78 16.78
CA LEU A 207 -3.22 7.75 15.99
C LEU A 207 -3.99 9.09 15.95
N ASP A 208 -3.29 10.16 15.61
CA ASP A 208 -3.86 11.52 15.44
C ASP A 208 -3.65 11.97 13.98
N ASN A 209 -4.17 11.19 13.05
CA ASN A 209 -4.09 11.48 11.62
C ASN A 209 -5.33 12.26 11.15
N GLU A 210 -5.22 12.94 10.00
CA GLU A 210 -6.36 13.41 9.23
C GLU A 210 -7.09 12.23 8.56
N ASP A 211 -8.30 12.44 8.02
CA ASP A 211 -9.05 11.40 7.28
C ASP A 211 -8.24 10.86 6.10
N ILE A 212 -7.51 11.75 5.40
CA ILE A 212 -6.42 11.39 4.49
C ILE A 212 -5.12 11.59 5.27
N PRO A 213 -4.42 10.52 5.67
CA PRO A 213 -3.26 10.65 6.52
C PRO A 213 -2.04 11.19 5.77
N ARG A 214 -1.08 11.71 6.50
CA ARG A 214 0.25 11.98 5.98
C ARG A 214 1.04 10.67 5.88
N PHE A 215 1.89 10.55 4.85
CA PHE A 215 2.66 9.33 4.61
C PHE A 215 3.63 8.98 5.75
N ASP A 216 4.19 9.97 6.42
CA ASP A 216 5.17 9.83 7.49
C ASP A 216 4.56 9.44 8.85
N THR A 217 3.26 9.68 9.05
CA THR A 217 2.53 9.35 10.29
C THR A 217 1.55 8.18 10.14
N SER A 218 1.22 7.79 8.92
CA SER A 218 0.32 6.66 8.67
C SER A 218 0.92 5.33 9.14
N PRO A 219 0.11 4.32 9.49
CA PRO A 219 0.61 2.98 9.79
C PRO A 219 1.17 2.31 8.52
N GLY A 220 2.14 1.39 8.68
CA GLY A 220 2.83 0.75 7.56
C GLY A 220 2.19 -0.54 7.09
N GLU A 221 1.85 -1.45 8.00
CA GLU A 221 1.29 -2.74 7.66
C GLU A 221 0.48 -3.34 8.81
N VAL A 222 -0.48 -4.19 8.48
CA VAL A 222 -1.12 -5.14 9.40
C VAL A 222 -0.85 -6.55 8.93
N ASP A 223 -0.38 -7.43 9.82
CA ASP A 223 -0.24 -8.85 9.51
C ASP A 223 -0.53 -9.75 10.72
N PHE A 224 -0.90 -11.00 10.46
CA PHE A 224 -1.04 -12.02 11.49
C PHE A 224 0.29 -12.72 11.74
N THR A 225 0.56 -13.04 13.01
CA THR A 225 1.55 -14.12 13.23
C THR A 225 1.09 -15.40 12.54
N PRO A 226 1.99 -16.22 11.96
CA PRO A 226 1.61 -17.42 11.19
C PRO A 226 0.74 -18.43 11.94
N ASP A 227 0.77 -18.43 13.28
CA ASP A 227 -0.11 -19.23 14.12
C ASP A 227 -1.48 -18.58 14.42
N GLY A 228 -1.71 -17.36 13.90
CA GLY A 228 -2.95 -16.59 14.04
C GLY A 228 -3.25 -16.11 15.47
N ARG A 229 -2.26 -16.15 16.36
CA ARG A 229 -2.47 -15.78 17.78
C ARG A 229 -2.32 -14.31 18.07
N ASN A 230 -1.67 -13.59 17.19
CA ASN A 230 -1.52 -12.15 17.29
C ASN A 230 -1.79 -11.50 15.92
N LEU A 231 -2.39 -10.32 15.96
CA LEU A 231 -2.42 -9.39 14.85
C LEU A 231 -1.41 -8.30 15.18
N VAL A 232 -0.55 -7.96 14.25
CA VAL A 232 0.55 -7.02 14.41
C VAL A 232 0.33 -5.84 13.49
N VAL A 233 0.58 -4.62 13.96
CA VAL A 233 0.49 -3.38 13.17
C VAL A 233 1.77 -2.59 13.40
N THR A 234 2.39 -2.08 12.35
CA THR A 234 3.49 -1.13 12.43
C THR A 234 2.97 0.30 12.32
N THR A 235 3.43 1.20 13.17
CA THR A 235 3.04 2.61 13.16
C THR A 235 4.27 3.50 13.04
N LYS A 236 4.40 4.17 11.89
CA LYS A 236 5.59 4.94 11.51
C LYS A 236 5.82 6.14 12.43
N GLY A 237 4.82 7.01 12.54
CA GLY A 237 4.92 8.26 13.29
C GLY A 237 5.16 8.08 14.78
N ASN A 238 4.60 7.02 15.37
CA ASN A 238 4.80 6.69 16.79
C ASN A 238 6.05 5.84 17.03
N ASN A 239 6.69 5.34 15.96
CA ASN A 239 7.81 4.41 16.02
C ASN A 239 7.50 3.14 16.84
N THR A 240 6.30 2.59 16.69
CA THR A 240 5.86 1.43 17.48
C THR A 240 5.44 0.25 16.61
N VAL A 241 5.47 -0.92 17.22
CA VAL A 241 4.83 -2.15 16.72
C VAL A 241 3.75 -2.53 17.71
N GLU A 242 2.51 -2.42 17.27
CA GLU A 242 1.32 -2.68 18.07
C GLU A 242 0.83 -4.10 17.86
N VAL A 243 0.55 -4.80 18.94
CA VAL A 243 0.16 -6.21 18.90
C VAL A 243 -1.16 -6.43 19.60
N PHE A 244 -2.11 -7.04 18.90
CA PHE A 244 -3.38 -7.48 19.46
C PHE A 244 -3.35 -9.02 19.62
N PRO A 245 -3.27 -9.55 20.85
CA PRO A 245 -3.51 -10.97 21.08
C PRO A 245 -4.92 -11.37 20.61
N MET A 246 -5.01 -12.48 19.87
CA MET A 246 -6.23 -12.90 19.19
C MET A 246 -6.90 -14.10 19.88
N LYS A 247 -8.23 -14.08 19.92
CA LYS A 247 -9.05 -15.21 20.30
C LYS A 247 -9.25 -16.17 19.13
N ARG A 248 -9.54 -17.43 19.40
CA ARG A 248 -9.79 -18.46 18.35
C ARG A 248 -10.97 -18.15 17.41
N ASN A 249 -11.89 -17.28 17.83
CA ASN A 249 -13.00 -16.85 16.98
C ASN A 249 -12.65 -15.67 16.05
N GLY A 250 -11.39 -15.25 16.04
CA GLY A 250 -10.87 -14.16 15.20
C GLY A 250 -11.09 -12.76 15.77
N LEU A 251 -11.52 -12.62 17.03
CA LEU A 251 -11.64 -11.33 17.70
C LEU A 251 -10.38 -11.01 18.51
N PRO A 252 -9.98 -9.73 18.61
CA PRO A 252 -8.93 -9.32 19.53
C PRO A 252 -9.32 -9.68 20.98
N ALA A 253 -8.36 -10.12 21.75
CA ALA A 253 -8.58 -10.47 23.16
C ALA A 253 -8.62 -9.24 24.07
N VAL A 254 -8.08 -8.13 23.59
CA VAL A 254 -7.89 -6.85 24.30
C VAL A 254 -8.63 -5.72 23.60
N ALA A 255 -8.93 -4.66 24.34
CA ALA A 255 -9.54 -3.44 23.78
C ALA A 255 -8.48 -2.58 23.09
N GLU A 256 -7.34 -2.41 23.75
CA GLU A 256 -6.19 -1.64 23.28
C GLU A 256 -5.04 -2.57 22.90
N PRO A 257 -4.16 -2.19 21.94
CA PRO A 257 -3.00 -2.98 21.59
C PRO A 257 -1.96 -3.04 22.71
N VAL A 258 -1.11 -4.05 22.66
CA VAL A 258 0.15 -4.06 23.40
C VAL A 258 1.16 -3.27 22.58
N VAL A 259 1.48 -2.07 23.01
CA VAL A 259 2.42 -1.18 22.34
C VAL A 259 3.86 -1.61 22.65
N ASN A 260 4.67 -1.77 21.60
CA ASN A 260 6.09 -2.06 21.69
C ASN A 260 6.86 -1.00 20.89
N GLU A 261 7.93 -0.44 21.45
CA GLU A 261 8.82 0.42 20.68
C GLU A 261 9.57 -0.38 19.62
N SER A 262 9.70 0.16 18.40
CA SER A 262 10.55 -0.42 17.37
C SER A 262 12.03 -0.22 17.75
N ALA A 263 12.85 -1.24 17.54
CA ALA A 263 14.29 -1.14 17.84
C ALA A 263 15.06 -0.30 16.81
N GLY A 264 14.58 -0.24 15.56
CA GLY A 264 15.00 0.72 14.55
C GLY A 264 14.06 1.90 14.49
N GLY A 265 14.09 2.67 13.42
CA GLY A 265 13.23 3.85 13.24
C GLY A 265 12.29 3.68 12.07
N VAL A 266 11.05 4.19 12.20
CA VAL A 266 10.02 4.16 11.17
C VAL A 266 9.71 2.72 10.72
N PRO A 267 9.11 1.87 11.60
CA PRO A 267 8.76 0.50 11.25
C PRO A 267 7.68 0.48 10.15
N PHE A 268 7.91 -0.36 9.13
CA PHE A 268 7.08 -0.41 7.94
C PHE A 268 6.57 -1.84 7.69
N ALA A 269 7.28 -2.65 6.92
CA ALA A 269 6.85 -3.99 6.55
C ALA A 269 7.14 -5.05 7.61
N ILE A 270 6.29 -6.07 7.65
CA ILE A 270 6.37 -7.25 8.51
C ILE A 270 6.59 -8.48 7.62
N SER A 271 7.55 -9.32 7.98
CA SER A 271 7.69 -10.64 7.39
C SER A 271 8.01 -11.68 8.45
N PHE A 272 7.81 -12.95 8.16
CA PHE A 272 8.08 -14.04 9.11
C PHE A 272 9.06 -15.06 8.52
N ASP A 273 9.90 -15.65 9.38
CA ASP A 273 10.75 -16.76 8.97
C ASP A 273 9.92 -18.00 8.62
N ALA A 274 10.51 -18.93 7.87
CA ALA A 274 9.84 -20.16 7.43
C ALA A 274 9.28 -21.00 8.60
N THR A 275 9.77 -20.81 9.82
CA THR A 275 9.26 -21.48 11.01
C THR A 275 8.09 -20.76 11.68
N GLY A 276 7.80 -19.52 11.27
CA GLY A 276 6.80 -18.65 11.88
C GLY A 276 7.13 -18.22 13.31
N LYS A 277 8.37 -18.38 13.76
CA LYS A 277 8.81 -18.08 15.13
C LYS A 277 9.50 -16.74 15.27
N ARG A 278 9.99 -16.20 14.18
CA ARG A 278 10.69 -14.91 14.12
C ARG A 278 9.94 -13.99 13.19
N MET A 279 9.64 -12.82 13.68
CA MET A 279 9.11 -11.70 12.93
C MET A 279 10.27 -10.79 12.56
N LEU A 280 10.31 -10.38 11.31
CA LEU A 280 11.22 -9.39 10.79
C LEU A 280 10.42 -8.12 10.53
N VAL A 281 10.96 -6.97 10.92
CA VAL A 281 10.37 -5.67 10.63
C VAL A 281 11.37 -4.86 9.81
N ALA A 282 10.95 -4.41 8.64
CA ALA A 282 11.68 -3.42 7.86
C ALA A 282 11.49 -2.02 8.48
N GLU A 283 12.55 -1.26 8.59
CA GLU A 283 12.60 0.01 9.29
C GLU A 283 13.24 1.07 8.37
N ALA A 284 12.44 2.04 7.94
CA ALA A 284 12.79 2.93 6.84
C ALA A 284 13.81 4.02 7.21
N GLU A 285 13.88 4.47 8.48
CA GLU A 285 14.75 5.60 8.87
C GLU A 285 16.23 5.34 8.55
N LYS A 286 16.71 4.13 8.83
CA LYS A 286 18.12 3.74 8.63
C LYS A 286 18.27 2.55 7.70
N SER A 287 17.20 2.19 7.01
CA SER A 287 17.13 1.03 6.11
C SER A 287 17.66 -0.23 6.80
N THR A 288 17.01 -0.57 7.93
CA THR A 288 17.37 -1.72 8.77
C THR A 288 16.28 -2.79 8.77
N VAL A 289 16.67 -4.01 9.14
CA VAL A 289 15.74 -5.08 9.48
C VAL A 289 16.06 -5.55 10.90
N THR A 290 15.04 -5.48 11.76
CA THR A 290 15.11 -6.02 13.13
C THR A 290 14.37 -7.33 13.22
N THR A 291 14.95 -8.31 13.91
CA THR A 291 14.31 -9.62 14.13
C THR A 291 13.74 -9.69 15.55
N TYR A 292 12.47 -10.03 15.65
CA TYR A 292 11.75 -10.14 16.91
C TYR A 292 11.17 -11.54 17.13
N LYS A 293 10.90 -11.85 18.40
CA LYS A 293 9.94 -12.86 18.81
C LYS A 293 8.69 -12.19 19.32
N VAL A 294 7.54 -12.56 18.80
CA VAL A 294 6.23 -12.15 19.30
C VAL A 294 5.82 -13.13 20.40
N ASN A 295 5.63 -12.64 21.62
CA ASN A 295 5.14 -13.46 22.73
C ASN A 295 3.61 -13.53 22.69
N ARG A 296 3.03 -14.51 23.39
CA ARG A 296 1.57 -14.72 23.44
C ARG A 296 0.80 -13.57 24.08
N ASP A 297 1.45 -12.79 24.92
CA ASP A 297 0.91 -11.59 25.57
C ASP A 297 1.02 -10.34 24.73
N GLY A 298 1.52 -10.46 23.52
CA GLY A 298 1.73 -9.34 22.58
C GLY A 298 3.04 -8.57 22.77
N LYS A 299 3.83 -8.89 23.79
CA LYS A 299 5.15 -8.25 23.97
C LYS A 299 6.16 -8.78 22.97
N LEU A 300 6.96 -7.87 22.43
CA LEU A 300 8.07 -8.20 21.55
C LEU A 300 9.37 -8.42 22.34
N LYS A 301 10.18 -9.34 21.86
CA LYS A 301 11.56 -9.52 22.30
C LYS A 301 12.48 -9.42 21.10
N VAL A 302 13.40 -8.47 21.10
CA VAL A 302 14.45 -8.39 20.08
C VAL A 302 15.32 -9.64 20.15
N LEU A 303 15.44 -10.32 19.01
CA LEU A 303 16.31 -11.49 18.83
C LEU A 303 17.61 -11.11 18.16
N GLN A 304 17.54 -10.19 17.19
CA GLN A 304 18.69 -9.58 16.53
C GLN A 304 18.46 -8.09 16.41
N GLN A 305 19.49 -7.30 16.76
CA GLN A 305 19.50 -5.85 16.63
C GLN A 305 19.36 -5.44 15.15
N PRO A 306 18.94 -4.19 14.86
CA PRO A 306 18.78 -3.69 13.51
C PRO A 306 20.00 -3.97 12.62
N LEU A 307 19.77 -4.67 11.51
CA LEU A 307 20.77 -4.96 10.48
C LEU A 307 20.57 -3.96 9.34
N ALA A 308 21.49 -3.02 9.21
CA ALA A 308 21.48 -2.05 8.12
C ALA A 308 21.89 -2.70 6.78
N ASN A 309 21.24 -2.30 5.69
CA ASN A 309 21.55 -2.77 4.34
C ASN A 309 22.43 -1.79 3.53
N GLY A 310 22.66 -0.59 4.05
CA GLY A 310 23.45 0.45 3.36
C GLY A 310 22.72 1.10 2.18
N GLN A 311 21.42 0.87 2.06
CA GLN A 311 20.57 1.48 1.03
C GLN A 311 19.67 2.58 1.62
N GLU A 312 18.74 3.14 0.81
CA GLU A 312 17.91 4.27 1.20
C GLU A 312 16.43 3.88 1.24
N THR A 313 15.80 4.12 2.39
CA THR A 313 14.36 3.98 2.62
C THR A 313 13.86 2.55 2.34
N LEU A 314 14.31 1.59 3.15
CA LEU A 314 13.80 0.22 3.15
C LEU A 314 12.38 0.21 3.73
N CYS A 315 11.40 -0.12 2.90
CA CYS A 315 9.99 -0.14 3.31
C CYS A 315 9.40 -1.55 3.24
N TRP A 316 9.45 -2.22 2.11
CA TRP A 316 8.84 -3.54 1.89
C TRP A 316 9.80 -4.68 2.18
N LEU A 317 9.24 -5.83 2.60
CA LEU A 317 10.04 -7.01 2.93
C LEU A 317 9.25 -8.30 2.68
N GLU A 318 9.65 -9.08 1.68
CA GLU A 318 9.03 -10.34 1.33
C GLU A 318 9.98 -11.53 1.46
N ARG A 319 9.44 -12.71 1.78
CA ARG A 319 10.20 -13.93 2.02
C ARG A 319 10.10 -14.94 0.87
N ALA A 320 11.24 -15.49 0.46
CA ALA A 320 11.34 -16.67 -0.40
C ALA A 320 12.27 -17.71 0.25
N GLY A 321 11.72 -18.75 0.82
CA GLY A 321 12.48 -19.78 1.53
C GLY A 321 13.18 -19.22 2.77
N ASN A 322 14.50 -19.29 2.77
CA ASN A 322 15.36 -18.69 3.80
C ASN A 322 15.87 -17.30 3.40
N TYR A 323 15.49 -16.80 2.22
CA TYR A 323 15.87 -15.49 1.73
C TYR A 323 14.74 -14.49 1.98
N PHE A 324 15.13 -13.22 2.13
CA PHE A 324 14.20 -12.09 2.21
C PHE A 324 14.67 -11.01 1.24
N TYR A 325 13.71 -10.37 0.60
CA TYR A 325 13.97 -9.30 -0.36
C TYR A 325 13.24 -8.05 0.10
N GLY A 326 14.00 -6.95 0.18
CA GLY A 326 13.47 -5.69 0.66
C GLY A 326 13.54 -4.58 -0.39
N GLY A 327 12.43 -3.88 -0.60
CA GLY A 327 12.35 -2.74 -1.50
C GLY A 327 12.90 -1.47 -0.86
N ASN A 328 13.88 -0.84 -1.52
CA ASN A 328 14.50 0.42 -1.11
C ASN A 328 14.03 1.54 -2.06
N THR A 329 13.01 2.31 -1.63
CA THR A 329 12.38 3.32 -2.48
C THR A 329 13.30 4.48 -2.79
N GLY A 330 14.11 4.91 -1.82
CA GLY A 330 14.94 6.11 -1.95
C GLY A 330 15.98 6.02 -3.06
N ASN A 331 16.51 4.83 -3.34
CA ASN A 331 17.50 4.62 -4.41
C ASN A 331 17.09 3.53 -5.42
N SER A 332 15.83 3.10 -5.40
CA SER A 332 15.24 2.18 -6.38
C SER A 332 16.02 0.86 -6.53
N THR A 333 16.39 0.25 -5.41
CA THR A 333 17.09 -1.03 -5.35
C THR A 333 16.28 -2.07 -4.59
N VAL A 334 16.62 -3.35 -4.75
CA VAL A 334 16.13 -4.44 -3.90
C VAL A 334 17.30 -5.01 -3.12
N SER A 335 17.18 -5.06 -1.81
CA SER A 335 18.14 -5.71 -0.93
C SER A 335 17.83 -7.20 -0.77
N GLY A 336 18.88 -8.00 -0.61
CA GLY A 336 18.79 -9.43 -0.34
C GLY A 336 19.33 -9.78 1.04
N TYR A 337 18.59 -10.61 1.76
CA TYR A 337 18.99 -11.15 3.07
C TYR A 337 18.86 -12.66 3.09
N VAL A 338 19.63 -13.30 3.95
CA VAL A 338 19.52 -14.74 4.21
C VAL A 338 19.47 -15.00 5.71
N MET A 339 18.57 -15.87 6.12
CA MET A 339 18.49 -16.36 7.50
C MET A 339 19.12 -17.75 7.60
N ASP A 340 20.10 -17.87 8.46
CA ASP A 340 20.76 -19.14 8.70
C ASP A 340 19.89 -20.10 9.55
N LYS A 341 20.31 -21.36 9.67
CA LYS A 341 19.61 -22.37 10.47
C LYS A 341 19.49 -22.05 11.98
N HIS A 342 20.27 -21.09 12.47
CA HIS A 342 20.23 -20.63 13.87
C HIS A 342 19.31 -19.41 14.03
N GLY A 343 18.81 -18.86 12.90
CA GLY A 343 17.94 -17.68 12.84
C GLY A 343 18.68 -16.36 12.91
N LYS A 344 19.95 -16.36 12.50
CA LYS A 344 20.72 -15.13 12.30
C LYS A 344 20.48 -14.63 10.88
N LEU A 345 20.05 -13.39 10.76
CA LEU A 345 19.88 -12.68 9.50
C LEU A 345 21.21 -12.02 9.09
N SER A 346 21.55 -12.12 7.82
CA SER A 346 22.70 -11.42 7.21
C SER A 346 22.35 -11.03 5.79
N LEU A 347 23.09 -10.07 5.22
CA LEU A 347 22.96 -9.70 3.81
C LEU A 347 23.45 -10.87 2.93
N THR A 348 22.88 -11.00 1.73
CA THR A 348 23.31 -12.00 0.74
C THR A 348 24.67 -11.66 0.11
N ASN A 349 25.07 -10.37 0.16
CA ASN A 349 26.36 -9.88 -0.32
C ASN A 349 26.79 -8.63 0.45
N ASP A 350 28.03 -8.22 0.28
CA ASP A 350 28.65 -7.12 1.05
C ASP A 350 28.07 -5.73 0.75
N VAL A 351 27.40 -5.57 -0.39
CA VAL A 351 26.80 -4.28 -0.80
C VAL A 351 25.32 -4.17 -0.48
N GLY A 352 24.69 -5.26 -0.01
CA GLY A 352 23.28 -5.28 0.38
C GLY A 352 22.28 -5.11 -0.78
N ILE A 353 22.71 -5.31 -2.03
CA ILE A 353 21.89 -5.12 -3.22
C ILE A 353 21.72 -6.46 -3.94
N ALA A 354 20.47 -6.91 -4.09
CA ALA A 354 20.11 -8.06 -4.94
C ALA A 354 19.82 -7.63 -6.39
N THR A 355 19.23 -6.43 -6.57
CA THR A 355 19.01 -5.82 -7.88
C THR A 355 19.48 -4.38 -7.87
N PRO A 356 20.42 -3.99 -8.75
CA PRO A 356 20.84 -2.60 -8.88
C PRO A 356 19.73 -1.73 -9.51
N PRO A 357 19.76 -0.40 -9.30
CA PRO A 357 18.83 0.51 -9.95
C PRO A 357 19.02 0.49 -11.47
N SER A 358 17.92 0.67 -12.20
CA SER A 358 17.95 0.83 -13.65
C SER A 358 17.00 1.95 -14.07
N ALA A 359 17.17 2.46 -15.30
CA ALA A 359 16.32 3.55 -15.80
C ALA A 359 14.83 3.16 -15.89
N ASN A 360 14.53 1.87 -16.02
CA ASN A 360 13.17 1.34 -16.15
C ASN A 360 12.65 0.69 -14.85
N SER A 361 13.32 0.94 -13.71
CA SER A 361 12.97 0.34 -12.42
C SER A 361 13.04 1.38 -11.32
N GLN A 362 12.44 2.56 -11.58
CA GLN A 362 12.46 3.67 -10.63
C GLN A 362 11.23 3.67 -9.73
N GLY A 363 11.45 4.01 -8.45
CA GLY A 363 10.40 4.06 -7.44
C GLY A 363 9.97 2.66 -7.02
N VAL A 364 10.94 1.83 -6.59
CA VAL A 364 10.65 0.51 -6.02
C VAL A 364 9.71 0.66 -4.84
N ILE A 365 8.53 0.12 -4.98
CA ILE A 365 7.55 -0.08 -3.92
C ILE A 365 7.23 -1.58 -3.85
N ASP A 366 6.16 -2.00 -3.36
CA ASP A 366 5.71 -3.35 -3.06
C ASP A 366 6.37 -4.52 -3.86
N LEU A 367 6.44 -5.68 -3.22
CA LEU A 367 6.97 -6.91 -3.79
C LEU A 367 6.00 -8.07 -3.54
N ALA A 368 5.97 -9.03 -4.45
CA ALA A 368 5.30 -10.31 -4.23
C ALA A 368 6.20 -11.49 -4.59
N VAL A 369 6.17 -12.50 -3.74
CA VAL A 369 6.83 -13.78 -3.98
C VAL A 369 5.79 -14.80 -4.40
N THR A 370 6.10 -15.62 -5.41
CA THR A 370 5.21 -16.71 -5.83
C THR A 370 5.10 -17.79 -4.74
N GLU A 371 3.97 -18.51 -4.68
CA GLU A 371 3.72 -19.55 -3.70
C GLU A 371 4.79 -20.66 -3.73
N ASP A 372 5.32 -20.97 -4.92
CA ASP A 372 6.43 -21.93 -5.12
C ASP A 372 7.81 -21.34 -4.79
N GLU A 373 7.85 -20.08 -4.31
CA GLU A 373 9.04 -19.33 -3.87
C GLU A 373 10.14 -19.20 -4.96
N LYS A 374 9.78 -19.38 -6.25
CA LYS A 374 10.75 -19.34 -7.36
C LYS A 374 10.93 -17.97 -7.97
N PHE A 375 9.95 -17.08 -7.83
CA PHE A 375 9.97 -15.76 -8.45
C PHE A 375 9.60 -14.67 -7.45
N VAL A 376 10.22 -13.51 -7.62
CA VAL A 376 9.90 -12.25 -6.96
C VAL A 376 9.50 -11.25 -8.03
N TYR A 377 8.37 -10.59 -7.82
CA TYR A 377 7.90 -9.48 -8.65
C TYR A 377 7.95 -8.18 -7.87
N VAL A 378 8.46 -7.13 -8.48
CA VAL A 378 8.75 -5.85 -7.85
C VAL A 378 8.05 -4.75 -8.62
N GLN A 379 7.23 -3.96 -7.96
CA GLN A 379 6.61 -2.77 -8.53
C GLN A 379 7.57 -1.60 -8.54
N ASN A 380 7.55 -0.85 -9.63
CA ASN A 380 8.35 0.37 -9.85
C ASN A 380 7.39 1.51 -10.18
N ALA A 381 6.86 2.18 -9.16
CA ALA A 381 5.77 3.14 -9.29
C ALA A 381 6.10 4.35 -10.16
N VAL A 382 7.33 4.86 -10.11
CA VAL A 382 7.77 6.00 -10.93
C VAL A 382 7.92 5.61 -12.40
N SER A 383 8.36 4.38 -12.68
CA SER A 383 8.52 3.87 -14.05
C SER A 383 7.25 3.28 -14.63
N GLY A 384 6.22 2.98 -13.84
CA GLY A 384 5.01 2.30 -14.31
C GLY A 384 5.30 0.87 -14.78
N THR A 385 6.20 0.14 -14.09
CA THR A 385 6.63 -1.19 -14.50
C THR A 385 6.59 -2.19 -13.35
N VAL A 386 6.56 -3.48 -13.71
CA VAL A 386 6.80 -4.59 -12.79
C VAL A 386 7.94 -5.43 -13.31
N ASP A 387 8.99 -5.54 -12.53
CA ASP A 387 10.12 -6.42 -12.81
C ASP A 387 9.91 -7.79 -12.18
N GLY A 388 10.11 -8.86 -12.94
CA GLY A 388 10.10 -10.23 -12.43
C GLY A 388 11.52 -10.81 -12.40
N PHE A 389 11.83 -11.47 -11.29
CA PHE A 389 13.12 -12.09 -11.05
C PHE A 389 12.94 -13.54 -10.64
N ARG A 390 13.81 -14.42 -11.15
CA ARG A 390 13.95 -15.78 -10.62
C ARG A 390 14.88 -15.76 -9.41
N VAL A 391 14.47 -16.45 -8.35
CA VAL A 391 15.28 -16.66 -7.16
C VAL A 391 16.25 -17.81 -7.42
N GLU A 392 17.55 -17.54 -7.34
CA GLU A 392 18.60 -18.55 -7.50
C GLU A 392 18.88 -19.29 -6.18
N SER A 393 19.55 -20.41 -6.24
CA SER A 393 19.82 -21.26 -5.08
C SER A 393 20.69 -20.59 -4.00
N ASP A 394 21.43 -19.56 -4.36
CA ASP A 394 22.25 -18.72 -3.46
C ASP A 394 21.53 -17.45 -3.01
N GLY A 395 20.27 -17.23 -3.43
CA GLY A 395 19.47 -16.06 -3.13
C GLY A 395 19.72 -14.88 -4.07
N ALA A 396 20.54 -15.03 -5.10
CA ALA A 396 20.67 -14.03 -6.14
C ALA A 396 19.37 -13.92 -6.96
N LEU A 397 19.11 -12.75 -7.51
CA LEU A 397 17.95 -12.49 -8.36
C LEU A 397 18.37 -12.35 -9.83
N THR A 398 17.84 -13.21 -10.71
CA THR A 398 18.03 -13.14 -12.15
C THR A 398 16.78 -12.57 -12.80
N LYS A 399 16.88 -11.40 -13.44
CA LYS A 399 15.75 -10.76 -14.12
C LYS A 399 15.23 -11.62 -15.28
N VAL A 400 13.94 -11.88 -15.34
CA VAL A 400 13.27 -12.70 -16.36
C VAL A 400 12.27 -11.92 -17.20
N THR A 401 11.71 -10.83 -16.67
CA THR A 401 10.68 -10.04 -17.37
C THR A 401 10.62 -8.62 -16.84
N THR A 402 10.06 -7.72 -17.64
CA THR A 402 9.50 -6.44 -17.23
C THR A 402 8.12 -6.35 -17.87
N ALA A 403 7.08 -6.10 -17.08
CA ALA A 403 5.78 -5.66 -17.55
C ALA A 403 5.75 -4.13 -17.53
N GLU A 404 5.20 -3.53 -18.58
CA GLU A 404 5.17 -2.07 -18.81
C GLU A 404 3.72 -1.58 -18.94
N ASP A 405 3.53 -0.30 -19.18
CA ASP A 405 2.22 0.33 -19.40
C ASP A 405 1.27 0.24 -18.17
N LEU A 406 1.83 0.30 -16.99
CA LEU A 406 1.07 0.38 -15.73
C LEU A 406 0.95 1.85 -15.28
N PRO A 407 -0.05 2.18 -14.44
CA PRO A 407 -0.17 3.52 -13.85
C PRO A 407 1.12 3.98 -13.19
N VAL A 408 1.43 5.27 -13.28
CA VAL A 408 2.63 5.86 -12.69
C VAL A 408 2.28 6.73 -11.49
N PHE A 409 3.18 6.81 -10.53
CA PHE A 409 3.05 7.72 -9.40
C PHE A 409 2.93 9.18 -9.88
N GLY A 410 2.04 9.95 -9.26
CA GLY A 410 1.74 11.35 -9.62
C GLY A 410 0.56 11.50 -10.60
N GLU A 411 0.23 10.47 -11.40
CA GLU A 411 -1.00 10.44 -12.21
C GLU A 411 -2.09 9.61 -11.52
N SER A 412 -1.75 8.52 -10.91
CA SER A 412 -2.54 7.66 -10.00
C SER A 412 -1.73 6.46 -9.55
N GLY A 413 -0.60 6.37 -9.34
CA GLY A 413 0.36 5.38 -8.86
C GLY A 413 -0.10 3.92 -8.75
N MET A 414 0.81 2.99 -8.88
CA MET A 414 0.57 1.58 -8.53
C MET A 414 0.62 1.39 -7.03
N GLU A 415 -0.15 0.43 -6.53
CA GLU A 415 -0.13 0.02 -5.14
C GLU A 415 -0.58 -1.41 -4.98
N GLY A 416 0.24 -2.23 -4.35
CA GLY A 416 -0.10 -3.61 -4.08
C GLY A 416 0.11 -4.57 -5.25
N ILE A 417 0.73 -5.68 -4.94
CA ILE A 417 1.01 -6.76 -5.89
C ILE A 417 0.77 -8.11 -5.22
N ALA A 418 0.19 -9.05 -5.94
CA ALA A 418 0.01 -10.42 -5.48
C ALA A 418 0.39 -11.41 -6.58
N ALA A 419 1.17 -12.41 -6.25
CA ALA A 419 1.61 -13.48 -7.16
C ALA A 419 0.97 -14.83 -6.75
N VAL A 420 0.40 -15.54 -7.74
CA VAL A 420 -0.37 -16.78 -7.56
C VAL A 420 0.28 -17.93 -8.32
#